data_0a1fd1ae59c3971b4aefd7c87ba54e97
#
_entry.id   0a1fd1ae59c3971b4aefd7c87ba54e97
#
_cell.length_a   1.000
_cell.length_b   1.000
_cell.length_c   1.000
_cell.angle_alpha   90.00
_cell.angle_beta   90.00
_cell.angle_gamma   90.00
#
_symmetry.space_group_name_H-M   'P 1'
#
loop_
_entity.id
_entity.type
_entity.pdbx_description
1 polymer ?
#
loop_
_entity_poly.entity_id
_entity_poly.type
_entity_poly.pdbx_seq_one_letter_code
_entity_poly.pdbx_strand_id
1 'polypeptide(L)'
;MATVNVYEQYFAAEMEFNGVPRHAALVMLIADSDAGQIRYEAAVTFFPHNDDEDYAVSYDAYFSKVLYESKGRRSKKREQALMEEFREVIDVLAHEAGGEVYWDHPLREARRG
;
A
#
# COMPACT_ATOMS: atom_id res chain seq x y z
N MET A 1 13.79 1.04 -15.92
CA MET A 1 13.04 1.16 -14.66
C MET A 1 12.19 -0.08 -14.45
N ALA A 2 12.22 -0.62 -13.26
CA ALA A 2 11.46 -1.81 -12.94
C ALA A 2 10.78 -1.62 -11.59
N THR A 3 9.51 -1.95 -11.54
CA THR A 3 8.71 -1.81 -10.33
C THR A 3 8.15 -3.17 -9.96
N VAL A 4 8.34 -3.56 -8.72
CA VAL A 4 7.91 -4.85 -8.21
C VAL A 4 7.16 -4.64 -6.91
N ASN A 5 6.02 -5.29 -6.78
CA ASN A 5 5.29 -5.28 -5.52
C ASN A 5 5.86 -6.39 -4.64
N VAL A 6 6.61 -5.98 -3.62
CA VAL A 6 7.19 -6.93 -2.69
C VAL A 6 6.09 -7.57 -1.84
N TYR A 7 5.09 -6.80 -1.51
CA TYR A 7 3.98 -7.27 -0.69
C TYR A 7 2.74 -6.48 -1.06
N GLU A 8 1.62 -7.15 -1.15
CA GLU A 8 0.35 -6.45 -1.33
C GLU A 8 -0.78 -7.31 -0.80
N GLN A 9 -1.74 -6.66 -0.16
CA GLN A 9 -2.87 -7.36 0.41
C GLN A 9 -4.01 -6.38 0.65
N TYR A 10 -5.24 -6.86 0.49
CA TYR A 10 -6.44 -6.08 0.77
C TYR A 10 -6.88 -6.31 2.20
N PHE A 11 -7.27 -5.21 2.86
CA PHE A 11 -7.79 -5.24 4.22
C PHE A 11 -9.05 -4.43 4.30
N ALA A 12 -9.89 -4.74 5.27
CA ALA A 12 -10.99 -3.86 5.61
C ALA A 12 -10.42 -2.56 6.15
N ALA A 13 -11.11 -1.48 5.90
CA ALA A 13 -10.63 -0.16 6.29
C ALA A 13 -11.80 0.78 6.45
N GLU A 14 -11.52 1.93 7.05
CA GLU A 14 -12.52 2.96 7.23
C GLU A 14 -11.89 4.29 6.93
N MET A 15 -12.54 5.06 6.05
CA MET A 15 -12.06 6.38 5.68
C MET A 15 -13.15 7.08 4.89
N GLU A 16 -13.21 8.39 5.01
CA GLU A 16 -14.06 9.18 4.15
C GLU A 16 -13.19 10.18 3.40
N PHE A 17 -13.28 10.16 2.08
CA PHE A 17 -12.46 11.02 1.24
C PHE A 17 -13.34 11.64 0.19
N ASN A 18 -13.36 12.98 0.14
CA ASN A 18 -14.22 13.73 -0.77
C ASN A 18 -15.70 13.33 -0.62
N GLY A 19 -16.10 13.05 0.60
CA GLY A 19 -17.48 12.69 0.86
C GLY A 19 -17.85 11.27 0.49
N VAL A 20 -16.89 10.46 0.08
CA VAL A 20 -17.17 9.07 -0.30
C VAL A 20 -16.60 8.15 0.77
N PRO A 21 -17.45 7.34 1.40
CA PRO A 21 -16.94 6.40 2.39
C PRO A 21 -16.13 5.29 1.70
N ARG A 22 -15.02 4.93 2.32
CA ARG A 22 -14.14 3.89 1.82
C ARG A 22 -14.08 2.78 2.84
N HIS A 23 -14.24 1.55 2.38
CA HIS A 23 -14.36 0.41 3.27
C HIS A 23 -13.28 -0.63 3.07
N ALA A 24 -12.36 -0.37 2.17
CA ALA A 24 -11.28 -1.32 1.88
C ALA A 24 -10.00 -0.57 1.60
N ALA A 25 -8.90 -1.22 1.87
CA ALA A 25 -7.58 -0.66 1.58
C ALA A 25 -6.70 -1.73 0.97
N LEU A 26 -5.92 -1.33 -0.01
CA LEU A 26 -4.86 -2.15 -0.58
C LEU A 26 -3.55 -1.59 -0.04
N VAL A 27 -2.82 -2.41 0.71
CA VAL A 27 -1.52 -1.98 1.24
C VAL A 27 -0.43 -2.67 0.46
N MET A 28 0.65 -1.94 0.19
CA MET A 28 1.71 -2.43 -0.67
C MET A 28 3.07 -1.96 -0.18
N LEU A 29 4.06 -2.84 -0.32
CA LEU A 29 5.46 -2.43 -0.26
C LEU A 29 6.01 -2.58 -1.66
N ILE A 30 6.47 -1.48 -2.23
CA ILE A 30 6.86 -1.42 -3.64
C ILE A 30 8.36 -1.18 -3.74
N ALA A 31 9.02 -1.97 -4.57
CA ALA A 31 10.43 -1.78 -4.89
C ALA A 31 10.53 -1.23 -6.30
N ASP A 32 11.21 -0.11 -6.46
CA ASP A 32 11.35 0.55 -7.74
C ASP A 32 12.83 0.74 -8.02
N SER A 33 13.34 0.10 -9.05
CA SER A 33 14.75 0.19 -9.39
C SER A 33 14.91 0.90 -10.72
N ASP A 34 15.89 1.80 -10.78
CA ASP A 34 16.10 2.61 -11.95
C ASP A 34 17.53 3.14 -11.94
N ALA A 35 18.24 2.96 -13.05
CA ALA A 35 19.57 3.54 -13.22
C ALA A 35 20.54 3.19 -12.09
N GLY A 36 20.50 1.95 -11.61
CA GLY A 36 21.43 1.51 -10.57
C GLY A 36 21.04 1.95 -9.18
N GLN A 37 19.83 2.42 -9.01
CA GLN A 37 19.33 2.84 -7.70
C GLN A 37 18.08 2.05 -7.35
N ILE A 38 17.82 1.93 -6.05
CA ILE A 38 16.65 1.24 -5.56
C ILE A 38 15.90 2.15 -4.61
N ARG A 39 14.58 2.15 -4.72
CA ARG A 39 13.72 2.90 -3.82
C ARG A 39 12.59 2.00 -3.36
N TYR A 40 12.32 2.03 -2.08
CA TYR A 40 11.22 1.27 -1.50
C TYR A 40 10.19 2.24 -0.95
N GLU A 41 8.92 1.96 -1.26
CA GLU A 41 7.82 2.79 -0.82
C GLU A 41 6.76 1.94 -0.16
N ALA A 42 6.18 2.45 0.93
CA ALA A 42 4.96 1.89 1.48
C ALA A 42 3.81 2.69 0.93
N ALA A 43 2.76 2.01 0.52
CA ALA A 43 1.60 2.68 -0.08
C ALA A 43 0.32 2.07 0.42
N VAL A 44 -0.71 2.91 0.53
CA VAL A 44 -2.04 2.44 0.87
C VAL A 44 -3.03 3.15 -0.03
N THR A 45 -3.97 2.40 -0.57
CA THR A 45 -5.03 2.92 -1.40
C THR A 45 -6.35 2.58 -0.76
N PHE A 46 -7.15 3.60 -0.46
CA PHE A 46 -8.50 3.38 0.10
C PHE A 46 -9.52 3.47 -1.02
N PHE A 47 -10.48 2.57 -1.00
CA PHE A 47 -11.52 2.55 -2.04
C PHE A 47 -12.79 1.97 -1.50
N PRO A 48 -13.94 2.27 -2.13
CA PRO A 48 -15.19 1.66 -1.72
C PRO A 48 -15.15 0.18 -2.04
N HIS A 49 -15.57 -0.64 -1.09
CA HIS A 49 -15.58 -2.08 -1.30
C HIS A 49 -17.02 -2.52 -1.46
N ASN A 50 -17.33 -3.07 -2.62
CA ASN A 50 -18.65 -3.62 -2.86
C ASN A 50 -18.50 -4.80 -3.80
N ASP A 51 -19.61 -5.40 -4.17
CA ASP A 51 -19.56 -6.58 -5.00
C ASP A 51 -19.39 -6.24 -6.47
N ASP A 52 -19.46 -4.98 -6.82
CA ASP A 52 -19.29 -4.58 -8.19
C ASP A 52 -17.82 -4.46 -8.51
N GLU A 53 -17.50 -4.74 -9.74
CA GLU A 53 -16.12 -4.65 -10.18
C GLU A 53 -15.69 -3.25 -10.49
N ASP A 54 -16.60 -2.30 -10.41
CA ASP A 54 -16.29 -0.93 -10.74
C ASP A 54 -15.71 -0.16 -9.58
N TYR A 55 -15.59 -0.77 -8.42
CA TYR A 55 -15.14 -0.03 -7.26
C TYR A 55 -13.71 0.48 -7.43
N ALA A 56 -12.99 -0.08 -8.36
CA ALA A 56 -11.60 0.30 -8.56
C ALA A 56 -11.43 1.48 -9.47
N VAL A 57 -12.51 2.05 -9.94
CA VAL A 57 -12.37 3.15 -10.85
C VAL A 57 -11.86 4.35 -10.10
N SER A 58 -11.07 5.09 -10.71
CA SER A 58 -10.52 6.34 -10.29
C SER A 58 -11.08 6.92 -9.00
N TYR A 59 -10.56 7.94 -8.49
CA TYR A 59 -10.94 8.58 -7.23
C TYR A 59 -10.55 7.78 -6.01
N ASP A 60 -9.72 6.76 -6.18
CA ASP A 60 -9.17 6.08 -5.02
C ASP A 60 -8.26 7.03 -4.28
N ALA A 61 -8.29 6.96 -2.97
CA ALA A 61 -7.43 7.77 -2.15
C ALA A 61 -6.12 7.04 -1.95
N TYR A 62 -5.06 7.57 -2.55
CA TYR A 62 -3.75 6.91 -2.58
C TYR A 62 -2.74 7.72 -1.79
N PHE A 63 -2.04 7.06 -0.89
CA PHE A 63 -1.01 7.69 -0.07
C PHE A 63 0.22 6.80 -0.02
N SER A 64 1.39 7.41 -0.03
CA SER A 64 2.62 6.62 0.00
C SER A 64 3.72 7.37 0.72
N LYS A 65 4.74 6.63 1.12
CA LYS A 65 5.90 7.19 1.78
C LYS A 65 7.12 6.37 1.40
N VAL A 66 8.20 7.06 1.03
CA VAL A 66 9.46 6.40 0.72
C VAL A 66 10.10 5.94 2.02
N LEU A 67 10.43 4.66 2.08
CA LEU A 67 11.05 4.06 3.26
C LEU A 67 12.56 4.02 3.17
N TYR A 68 13.09 3.85 1.96
CA TYR A 68 14.52 3.63 1.80
C TYR A 68 14.90 3.94 0.37
N GLU A 69 16.03 4.57 0.19
CA GLU A 69 16.52 4.92 -1.12
C GLU A 69 18.03 4.86 -1.11
N SER A 70 18.62 4.16 -2.07
CA SER A 70 20.06 3.99 -2.10
C SER A 70 20.51 3.54 -3.47
N LYS A 71 21.82 3.52 -3.66
CA LYS A 71 22.38 2.86 -4.83
C LYS A 71 22.33 1.36 -4.64
N GLY A 72 22.18 0.65 -5.73
CA GLY A 72 22.18 -0.79 -5.72
C GLY A 72 20.91 -1.35 -6.27
N ARG A 73 20.62 -2.60 -5.89
CA ARG A 73 19.44 -3.27 -6.40
C ARG A 73 18.67 -3.90 -5.26
N ARG A 74 17.61 -4.59 -5.61
CA ARG A 74 16.77 -5.23 -4.61
C ARG A 74 17.59 -6.14 -3.71
N SER A 75 17.19 -6.18 -2.44
CA SER A 75 17.84 -7.01 -1.44
C SER A 75 16.75 -7.63 -0.58
N LYS A 76 16.74 -8.96 -0.53
CA LYS A 76 15.76 -9.66 0.30
C LYS A 76 15.94 -9.31 1.76
N LYS A 77 17.18 -9.14 2.18
CA LYS A 77 17.44 -8.80 3.56
C LYS A 77 16.85 -7.44 3.91
N ARG A 78 17.05 -6.48 3.00
CA ARG A 78 16.48 -5.15 3.20
C ARG A 78 14.97 -5.20 3.20
N GLU A 79 14.39 -5.97 2.31
CA GLU A 79 12.95 -6.07 2.21
C GLU A 79 12.34 -6.67 3.47
N GLN A 80 12.99 -7.65 4.06
CA GLN A 80 12.51 -8.23 5.30
C GLN A 80 12.58 -7.22 6.44
N ALA A 81 13.64 -6.43 6.49
CA ALA A 81 13.78 -5.42 7.53
C ALA A 81 12.70 -4.36 7.38
N LEU A 82 12.41 -3.97 6.14
CA LEU A 82 11.38 -2.96 5.89
C LEU A 82 10.00 -3.48 6.23
N MET A 83 9.76 -4.77 6.03
CA MET A 83 8.45 -5.33 6.36
C MET A 83 8.17 -5.26 7.85
N GLU A 84 9.19 -5.21 8.69
CA GLU A 84 8.98 -5.16 10.12
C GLU A 84 8.42 -3.82 10.57
N GLU A 85 8.69 -2.76 9.84
CA GLU A 85 8.12 -1.45 10.17
C GLU A 85 7.02 -1.03 9.20
N PHE A 86 6.73 -1.87 8.23
CA PHE A 86 5.78 -1.54 7.19
C PHE A 86 4.40 -1.19 7.74
N ARG A 87 3.90 -2.01 8.67
CA ARG A 87 2.58 -1.77 9.25
C ARG A 87 2.52 -0.43 9.95
N GLU A 88 3.55 -0.11 10.69
CA GLU A 88 3.60 1.15 11.41
C GLU A 88 3.53 2.33 10.47
N VAL A 89 4.27 2.23 9.36
CA VAL A 89 4.27 3.30 8.38
C VAL A 89 2.90 3.44 7.73
N ILE A 90 2.28 2.32 7.39
CA ILE A 90 0.94 2.35 6.81
C ILE A 90 -0.05 2.95 7.79
N ASP A 91 0.05 2.59 9.08
CA ASP A 91 -0.85 3.14 10.08
C ASP A 91 -0.69 4.65 10.20
N VAL A 92 0.53 5.14 10.12
CA VAL A 92 0.76 6.58 10.18
C VAL A 92 0.16 7.26 8.95
N LEU A 93 0.37 6.68 7.78
CA LEU A 93 -0.21 7.24 6.56
C LEU A 93 -1.72 7.28 6.63
N ALA A 94 -2.33 6.19 7.08
CA ALA A 94 -3.78 6.12 7.17
C ALA A 94 -4.30 7.14 8.17
N HIS A 95 -3.64 7.24 9.31
CA HIS A 95 -4.08 8.17 10.34
C HIS A 95 -3.99 9.62 9.86
N GLU A 96 -2.92 9.95 9.16
CA GLU A 96 -2.75 11.31 8.63
C GLU A 96 -3.80 11.62 7.58
N ALA A 97 -4.27 10.60 6.88
CA ALA A 97 -5.30 10.79 5.87
C ALA A 97 -6.71 10.77 6.46
N GLY A 98 -6.83 10.49 7.76
CA GLY A 98 -8.14 10.44 8.39
C GLY A 98 -8.80 9.08 8.30
N GLY A 99 -8.01 8.01 8.17
CA GLY A 99 -8.56 6.68 8.03
C GLY A 99 -7.87 5.69 8.93
N GLU A 100 -8.28 4.44 8.78
CA GLU A 100 -7.74 3.37 9.59
C GLU A 100 -7.80 2.06 8.81
N VAL A 101 -6.74 1.26 8.88
CA VAL A 101 -6.68 -0.05 8.26
C VAL A 101 -6.83 -1.10 9.35
N TYR A 102 -7.73 -2.06 9.12
CA TYR A 102 -7.98 -3.12 10.10
C TYR A 102 -7.17 -4.35 9.72
N TRP A 103 -5.99 -4.45 10.32
CA TRP A 103 -5.03 -5.50 9.95
C TRP A 103 -5.51 -6.91 10.25
N ASP A 104 -6.43 -7.05 11.19
CA ASP A 104 -6.95 -8.37 11.52
C ASP A 104 -8.18 -8.73 10.70
N HIS A 105 -8.49 -7.95 9.69
CA HIS A 105 -9.63 -8.21 8.81
C HIS A 105 -9.16 -8.21 7.36
N PRO A 106 -8.32 -9.18 6.96
CA PRO A 106 -7.90 -9.25 5.56
C PRO A 106 -9.07 -9.65 4.69
N LEU A 107 -9.24 -8.97 3.57
CA LEU A 107 -10.31 -9.27 2.64
C LEU A 107 -9.88 -10.35 1.68
N ARG A 108 -8.67 -10.22 1.15
CA ARG A 108 -8.07 -11.25 0.31
C ARG A 108 -6.71 -10.73 -0.11
N GLU A 109 -5.88 -11.64 -0.59
CA GLU A 109 -4.61 -11.22 -1.12
C GLU A 109 -4.81 -10.60 -2.48
N ALA A 110 -4.12 -9.52 -2.74
CA ALA A 110 -4.16 -8.91 -4.05
C ALA A 110 -3.46 -9.83 -5.02
N ARG A 111 -4.09 -10.12 -6.15
CA ARG A 111 -3.46 -10.97 -7.08
C ARG A 111 -3.76 -10.55 -8.41
N ARG A 112 -2.98 -10.88 -9.26
CA ARG A 112 -3.09 -10.57 -10.54
C ARG A 112 -3.84 -11.59 -11.16
N GLY A 113 -4.43 -11.83 -11.32
CA GLY A 113 -5.10 -12.71 -12.07
C GLY A 113 -5.29 -13.90 -12.10
#